data_104d005c3acc6ad7c117742b242806d5
#
_entry.id   104d005c3acc6ad7c117742b242806d5
#
_cell.length_a   1.000
_cell.length_b   1.000
_cell.length_c   1.000
_cell.angle_alpha   90.00
_cell.angle_beta   90.00
_cell.angle_gamma   90.00
#
_symmetry.space_group_name_H-M   'P 1'
#
loop_
_entity.id
_entity.type
_entity.pdbx_description
1 polymer ?
#
loop_
_entity_poly.entity_id
_entity_poly.type
_entity_poly.pdbx_seq_one_letter_code
_entity_poly.pdbx_strand_id
1 'polypeptide(L)'
;DLVLKVKALKAPKDLVTEVLELNNDVTDLIAAQYYTINAEDHTPSTRETTSSDEKYLTATRILKQLKTGLEATSLPTNHVWEVTQLDASLEVRIKNTGPDPDVYVAFELITTDSQGNFSIEAFNEEAASVANLPPQTKHGRIAKVINIGPAEAAYWSKFVAEDGVSGKGHWEETIDPTVSTGLDKSTMPHELFNDDTDSFIFRQADWTSRVVGDNTTNAHPGFILEDVDNTGTYLRTIQQCFYHNNRLGILTDDNVVMSKSSDFFNFYYTSALTVTDNDPIDINCSSLRPAVLHGVLPTAQGLILFSRNQQFIMFSDAEMLTPSSAIIRGISNYEMDANIDPVESGTLLNFVSKTPSSTRVFSVQTRGAEESPDVLDVGKIVSGWIPQTTKNLISSPVNSLIALYGDNSTTATPGSPTIYIYKTYIVGERIVMQAWVKWDLPGNIQHVSIDADVMYAVVENSGKYILCSTNLTEAPEETILTTS
;
A
#
# COMPACT_ATOMS: atom_id res chain seq x y z
N ASP A 1 52.41 6.33 10.29
CA ASP A 1 52.43 5.59 8.99
C ASP A 1 51.03 5.10 8.69
N LEU A 2 50.47 5.57 7.62
CA LEU A 2 49.19 5.11 7.11
C LEU A 2 49.41 3.86 6.23
N VAL A 3 48.72 2.78 6.52
CA VAL A 3 48.84 1.55 5.79
C VAL A 3 47.50 1.20 5.11
N LEU A 4 47.56 1.05 3.79
CA LEU A 4 46.44 0.58 2.99
C LEU A 4 46.67 -0.87 2.58
N LYS A 5 45.77 -1.77 2.91
CA LYS A 5 45.81 -3.17 2.49
C LYS A 5 44.68 -3.45 1.50
N VAL A 6 45.03 -3.99 0.36
CA VAL A 6 44.08 -4.43 -0.66
C VAL A 6 44.15 -5.94 -0.80
N LYS A 7 43.05 -6.63 -0.71
CA LYS A 7 42.95 -8.06 -0.89
C LYS A 7 41.89 -8.37 -1.96
N ALA A 8 42.30 -9.08 -3.01
CA ALA A 8 41.37 -9.56 -4.00
C ALA A 8 40.43 -10.61 -3.40
N LEU A 9 39.15 -10.40 -3.51
CA LEU A 9 38.12 -11.39 -3.17
C LEU A 9 37.95 -12.37 -4.33
N LYS A 10 37.59 -13.62 -4.02
CA LYS A 10 37.22 -14.61 -5.03
C LYS A 10 36.04 -14.10 -5.83
N ALA A 11 36.00 -14.48 -7.11
CA ALA A 11 35.08 -14.09 -8.17
C ALA A 11 33.73 -13.55 -7.70
N PRO A 12 33.19 -12.50 -8.37
CA PRO A 12 31.91 -11.91 -8.00
C PRO A 12 30.88 -13.01 -7.85
N LYS A 13 30.11 -13.00 -6.76
CA LYS A 13 28.83 -13.71 -6.75
C LYS A 13 28.06 -13.14 -7.92
N ASP A 14 27.62 -14.02 -8.81
CA ASP A 14 26.63 -13.64 -9.81
C ASP A 14 25.52 -12.92 -9.08
N LEU A 15 25.43 -11.62 -9.26
CA LEU A 15 24.27 -10.86 -8.90
C LEU A 15 23.17 -11.45 -9.77
N VAL A 16 22.28 -12.20 -9.14
CA VAL A 16 21.12 -12.77 -9.81
C VAL A 16 20.34 -11.60 -10.39
N THR A 17 20.35 -11.49 -11.68
CA THR A 17 19.70 -10.45 -12.46
C THR A 17 18.19 -10.71 -12.58
N GLU A 18 17.52 -11.01 -11.51
CA GLU A 18 16.08 -10.91 -11.42
C GLU A 18 15.72 -9.68 -10.58
N VAL A 19 16.22 -8.56 -11.03
CA VAL A 19 15.81 -7.29 -10.50
C VAL A 19 14.83 -6.71 -11.50
N LEU A 20 13.58 -6.71 -11.12
CA LEU A 20 12.55 -5.89 -11.70
C LEU A 20 13.07 -4.45 -11.81
N GLU A 21 13.38 -4.01 -13.04
CA GLU A 21 13.73 -2.64 -13.44
C GLU A 21 14.39 -1.78 -12.34
N LEU A 22 15.52 -2.22 -11.85
CA LEU A 22 16.46 -1.30 -11.24
C LEU A 22 17.02 -0.42 -12.33
N ASN A 23 16.96 0.86 -12.10
CA ASN A 23 17.66 1.83 -12.92
C ASN A 23 19.13 1.38 -13.02
N ASN A 24 19.61 1.03 -14.20
CA ASN A 24 20.96 0.47 -14.42
C ASN A 24 22.06 1.36 -13.81
N ASP A 25 21.78 2.66 -13.64
CA ASP A 25 22.69 3.62 -13.01
C ASP A 25 22.93 3.36 -11.52
N VAL A 26 22.02 2.64 -10.83
CA VAL A 26 22.11 2.38 -9.39
C VAL A 26 22.90 1.11 -9.10
N THR A 27 22.81 0.09 -9.95
CA THR A 27 23.51 -1.19 -9.76
C THR A 27 25.02 -1.05 -9.74
N ASP A 28 25.56 -0.09 -10.49
CA ASP A 28 27.00 0.20 -10.51
C ASP A 28 27.54 0.81 -9.22
N LEU A 29 26.67 1.33 -8.36
CA LEU A 29 27.04 2.01 -7.11
C LEU A 29 26.83 1.14 -5.85
N ILE A 30 26.27 -0.05 -6.04
CA ILE A 30 25.97 -0.99 -4.96
C ILE A 30 26.91 -2.17 -5.14
N ALA A 31 27.83 -2.39 -4.32
CA ALA A 31 28.50 -3.63 -4.08
C ALA A 31 29.86 -3.40 -3.41
N ALA A 32 30.38 -4.44 -2.87
CA ALA A 32 31.75 -4.60 -2.38
C ALA A 32 32.87 -4.23 -3.40
N GLN A 33 32.50 -3.62 -4.51
CA GLN A 33 33.39 -3.22 -5.62
C GLN A 33 33.72 -1.73 -5.60
N TYR A 34 33.11 -0.98 -4.67
CA TYR A 34 33.24 0.46 -4.63
C TYR A 34 33.57 0.93 -3.22
N TYR A 35 34.72 1.53 -3.04
CA TYR A 35 35.16 2.05 -1.74
C TYR A 35 35.30 3.56 -1.78
N THR A 36 34.90 4.20 -0.70
CA THR A 36 35.20 5.61 -0.42
C THR A 36 36.18 5.63 0.76
N ILE A 37 37.32 6.27 0.57
CA ILE A 37 38.28 6.49 1.63
C ILE A 37 38.17 7.95 2.06
N ASN A 38 37.83 8.16 3.32
CA ASN A 38 37.86 9.47 3.95
C ASN A 38 39.13 9.64 4.78
N ALA A 39 39.65 10.82 4.80
CA ALA A 39 40.73 11.19 5.70
C ALA A 39 40.39 12.53 6.37
N GLU A 40 40.80 12.64 7.62
CA GLU A 40 40.73 13.89 8.37
C GLU A 40 42.06 14.62 8.35
N ASP A 41 42.04 15.92 8.58
CA ASP A 41 43.23 16.71 8.78
C ASP A 41 43.93 16.25 10.06
N HIS A 42 45.19 15.88 9.95
CA HIS A 42 45.98 15.45 11.11
C HIS A 42 46.42 16.65 11.93
N THR A 43 46.03 16.74 13.19
CA THR A 43 46.55 17.74 14.12
C THR A 43 47.91 17.27 14.65
N PRO A 44 48.97 18.05 14.39
CA PRO A 44 50.29 17.66 14.88
C PRO A 44 50.32 17.64 16.40
N SER A 45 50.86 16.55 16.96
CA SER A 45 51.23 16.55 18.35
C SER A 45 52.32 17.61 18.60
N THR A 46 52.25 18.32 19.68
CA THR A 46 52.97 19.57 20.03
C THR A 46 54.49 19.56 19.87
N ARG A 47 55.08 18.58 19.23
CA ARG A 47 56.52 18.36 19.34
C ARG A 47 57.37 18.77 18.15
N GLU A 48 56.87 18.85 16.94
CA GLU A 48 57.74 19.15 15.77
C GLU A 48 56.92 19.55 14.52
N THR A 49 56.51 20.77 14.42
CA THR A 49 56.04 21.24 13.12
C THR A 49 56.83 22.49 12.68
N THR A 50 57.61 22.32 11.64
CA THR A 50 58.00 23.43 10.82
C THR A 50 56.84 23.80 9.93
N SER A 51 56.62 25.06 9.60
CA SER A 51 55.54 25.58 8.74
C SER A 51 55.51 24.95 7.34
N SER A 52 56.50 24.18 6.96
CA SER A 52 56.56 23.39 5.74
C SER A 52 55.86 22.03 5.86
N ASP A 53 55.76 21.47 7.07
CA ASP A 53 55.24 20.14 7.30
C ASP A 53 53.71 20.12 7.47
N GLU A 54 53.11 21.23 7.92
CA GLU A 54 51.68 21.41 8.03
C GLU A 54 50.95 21.18 6.72
N LYS A 55 51.58 21.50 5.60
CA LYS A 55 51.01 21.28 4.26
C LYS A 55 50.85 19.80 3.92
N TYR A 56 51.55 18.90 4.58
CA TYR A 56 51.51 17.46 4.32
C TYR A 56 50.50 16.72 5.18
N LEU A 57 49.87 17.41 6.12
CA LEU A 57 48.97 16.83 7.14
C LEU A 57 47.49 17.04 6.75
N THR A 58 47.18 17.69 5.65
CA THR A 58 45.80 17.89 5.20
C THR A 58 45.25 16.61 4.59
N ALA A 59 43.97 16.33 4.82
CA ALA A 59 43.25 15.21 4.27
C ALA A 59 43.45 15.07 2.75
N THR A 60 43.30 16.14 2.03
CA THR A 60 43.49 16.21 0.56
C THR A 60 44.87 15.72 0.13
N ARG A 61 45.92 16.05 0.87
CA ARG A 61 47.27 15.66 0.52
C ARG A 61 47.58 14.22 0.90
N ILE A 62 47.07 13.76 2.03
CA ILE A 62 47.15 12.36 2.45
C ILE A 62 46.50 11.47 1.38
N LEU A 63 45.29 11.80 0.96
CA LEU A 63 44.56 11.04 -0.06
C LEU A 63 45.26 11.10 -1.42
N LYS A 64 45.90 12.22 -1.78
CA LYS A 64 46.69 12.30 -3.01
C LYS A 64 47.87 11.34 -2.99
N GLN A 65 48.55 11.19 -1.86
CA GLN A 65 49.65 10.23 -1.74
C GLN A 65 49.16 8.78 -1.78
N LEU A 66 48.03 8.50 -1.12
CA LEU A 66 47.38 7.17 -1.20
C LEU A 66 46.95 6.83 -2.61
N LYS A 67 46.35 7.79 -3.33
CA LYS A 67 46.00 7.62 -4.76
C LYS A 67 47.21 7.23 -5.56
N THR A 68 48.31 7.96 -5.44
CA THR A 68 49.56 7.68 -6.18
C THR A 68 50.11 6.29 -5.83
N GLY A 69 50.03 5.90 -4.54
CA GLY A 69 50.44 4.57 -4.10
C GLY A 69 49.58 3.44 -4.66
N LEU A 70 48.26 3.62 -4.67
CA LEU A 70 47.31 2.68 -5.24
C LEU A 70 47.56 2.49 -6.74
N GLU A 71 47.61 3.57 -7.51
CA GLU A 71 47.81 3.57 -8.94
C GLU A 71 49.15 2.94 -9.35
N ALA A 72 50.16 3.01 -8.46
CA ALA A 72 51.46 2.35 -8.66
C ALA A 72 51.44 0.85 -8.31
N THR A 73 50.41 0.36 -7.64
CA THR A 73 50.30 -1.06 -7.27
C THR A 73 49.85 -1.89 -8.47
N SER A 74 50.61 -2.94 -8.76
CA SER A 74 50.31 -3.85 -9.87
C SER A 74 49.07 -4.68 -9.59
N LEU A 75 48.12 -4.67 -10.53
CA LEU A 75 46.94 -5.54 -10.51
C LEU A 75 47.16 -6.74 -11.46
N PRO A 76 46.34 -7.80 -11.32
CA PRO A 76 46.32 -8.90 -12.29
C PRO A 76 46.08 -8.41 -13.72
N THR A 77 46.46 -9.23 -14.71
CA THR A 77 46.24 -8.90 -16.13
C THR A 77 44.78 -8.57 -16.41
N ASN A 78 44.52 -7.57 -17.20
CA ASN A 78 43.21 -7.07 -17.56
C ASN A 78 42.47 -6.34 -16.44
N HIS A 79 43.15 -5.85 -15.42
CA HIS A 79 42.55 -5.04 -14.37
C HIS A 79 43.33 -3.72 -14.24
N VAL A 80 42.56 -2.63 -13.99
CA VAL A 80 43.12 -1.30 -13.75
C VAL A 80 42.45 -0.65 -12.55
N TRP A 81 43.22 0.15 -11.82
CA TRP A 81 42.68 1.01 -10.81
C TRP A 81 41.89 2.15 -11.46
N GLU A 82 40.69 2.37 -10.97
CA GLU A 82 39.91 3.59 -11.21
C GLU A 82 39.81 4.34 -9.89
N VAL A 83 40.62 5.41 -9.76
CA VAL A 83 40.72 6.15 -8.50
C VAL A 83 40.46 7.62 -8.77
N THR A 84 39.38 8.14 -8.20
CA THR A 84 38.98 9.54 -8.32
C THR A 84 39.11 10.22 -6.96
N GLN A 85 39.88 11.30 -6.90
CA GLN A 85 39.99 12.10 -5.70
C GLN A 85 38.93 13.21 -5.72
N LEU A 86 38.09 13.21 -4.70
CA LEU A 86 37.26 14.31 -4.29
C LEU A 86 37.96 15.00 -3.12
N ASP A 87 37.85 16.23 -2.90
CA ASP A 87 38.52 17.03 -1.88
C ASP A 87 39.11 16.21 -0.68
N ALA A 88 38.27 15.84 0.27
CA ALA A 88 38.63 15.03 1.46
C ALA A 88 38.27 13.54 1.36
N SER A 89 37.95 13.03 0.19
CA SER A 89 37.66 11.62 -0.06
C SER A 89 38.28 11.07 -1.33
N LEU A 90 38.45 9.75 -1.37
CA LEU A 90 39.02 9.03 -2.50
C LEU A 90 38.09 7.89 -2.88
N GLU A 91 37.58 7.92 -4.10
CA GLU A 91 36.76 6.87 -4.65
C GLU A 91 37.64 5.83 -5.34
N VAL A 92 37.50 4.55 -4.97
CA VAL A 92 38.40 3.48 -5.44
C VAL A 92 37.58 2.32 -6.00
N ARG A 93 37.90 1.94 -7.24
CA ARG A 93 37.35 0.77 -7.92
C ARG A 93 38.44 0.01 -8.66
N ILE A 94 38.18 -1.25 -8.97
CA ILE A 94 39.04 -2.05 -9.88
C ILE A 94 38.17 -2.39 -11.07
N LYS A 95 38.51 -1.83 -12.22
CA LYS A 95 37.82 -2.06 -13.51
C LYS A 95 38.48 -3.21 -14.27
N ASN A 96 37.65 -4.07 -14.88
CA ASN A 96 38.09 -5.07 -15.81
C ASN A 96 38.32 -4.42 -17.20
N THR A 97 39.45 -4.67 -17.82
CA THR A 97 39.79 -4.21 -19.18
C THR A 97 39.79 -5.37 -20.19
N GLY A 98 39.33 -6.56 -19.79
CA GLY A 98 39.22 -7.75 -20.60
C GLY A 98 37.96 -7.78 -21.48
N PRO A 99 37.46 -8.97 -21.84
CA PRO A 99 36.31 -9.13 -22.73
C PRO A 99 35.03 -8.48 -22.28
N ASP A 100 34.87 -8.29 -20.97
CA ASP A 100 33.72 -7.59 -20.34
C ASP A 100 34.22 -6.30 -19.65
N PRO A 101 34.44 -5.21 -20.40
CA PRO A 101 35.09 -4.00 -19.90
C PRO A 101 34.26 -3.20 -18.90
N ASP A 102 32.96 -3.51 -18.75
CA ASP A 102 32.05 -2.80 -17.84
C ASP A 102 31.87 -3.51 -16.49
N VAL A 103 32.60 -4.61 -16.28
CA VAL A 103 32.54 -5.37 -15.02
C VAL A 103 33.62 -4.86 -14.06
N TYR A 104 33.17 -4.50 -12.84
CA TYR A 104 34.05 -4.19 -11.73
C TYR A 104 34.36 -5.44 -10.92
N VAL A 105 35.55 -5.46 -10.31
CA VAL A 105 36.03 -6.62 -9.55
C VAL A 105 35.81 -6.36 -8.06
N ALA A 106 35.26 -7.34 -7.36
CA ALA A 106 35.17 -7.28 -5.91
C ALA A 106 36.53 -7.40 -5.26
N PHE A 107 36.82 -6.56 -4.29
CA PHE A 107 38.06 -6.58 -3.51
C PHE A 107 37.78 -6.15 -2.08
N GLU A 108 38.71 -6.43 -1.17
CA GLU A 108 38.66 -5.96 0.21
C GLU A 108 39.70 -4.86 0.38
N LEU A 109 39.29 -3.72 0.93
CA LEU A 109 40.13 -2.59 1.24
C LEU A 109 40.09 -2.33 2.73
N ILE A 110 41.23 -2.38 3.38
CA ILE A 110 41.39 -2.08 4.79
C ILE A 110 42.31 -0.88 4.96
N THR A 111 41.83 0.10 5.71
CA THR A 111 42.64 1.26 6.11
C THR A 111 43.04 1.14 7.56
N THR A 112 44.27 1.48 7.84
CA THR A 112 44.77 1.57 9.24
C THR A 112 45.66 2.78 9.36
N ASP A 113 45.53 3.51 10.46
CA ASP A 113 46.56 4.46 10.90
C ASP A 113 47.42 3.81 11.98
N SER A 114 48.64 4.27 12.12
CA SER A 114 49.59 3.70 13.10
C SER A 114 49.25 4.03 14.56
N GLN A 115 48.31 4.89 14.79
CA GLN A 115 47.92 5.36 16.14
C GLN A 115 46.52 4.91 16.55
N GLY A 116 45.72 4.29 15.66
CA GLY A 116 44.38 3.83 15.94
C GLY A 116 43.39 4.95 16.21
N ASN A 117 43.62 6.14 15.66
CA ASN A 117 42.78 7.31 15.85
C ASN A 117 41.65 7.43 14.82
N PHE A 118 41.51 6.45 13.92
CA PHE A 118 40.54 6.45 12.83
C PHE A 118 40.61 7.67 11.92
N SER A 119 41.80 8.28 11.78
CA SER A 119 42.05 9.42 10.92
C SER A 119 41.89 9.11 9.43
N ILE A 120 41.79 7.84 9.09
CA ILE A 120 41.47 7.34 7.74
C ILE A 120 40.53 6.15 7.87
N GLU A 121 39.45 6.20 7.13
CA GLU A 121 38.45 5.15 7.11
C GLU A 121 38.09 4.77 5.68
N ALA A 122 38.01 3.48 5.42
CA ALA A 122 37.52 2.93 4.16
C ALA A 122 36.07 2.48 4.33
N PHE A 123 35.20 3.14 3.62
CA PHE A 123 33.78 2.84 3.60
C PHE A 123 33.44 2.04 2.33
N ASN A 124 32.61 1.02 2.50
CA ASN A 124 32.13 0.20 1.39
C ASN A 124 30.61 0.40 1.20
N GLU A 125 29.80 -0.52 1.68
CA GLU A 125 28.34 -0.52 1.49
C GLU A 125 27.57 -0.41 2.79
N GLU A 126 28.21 -0.69 3.93
CA GLU A 126 27.58 -0.68 5.24
C GLU A 126 28.26 0.29 6.19
N ALA A 127 27.46 1.05 6.93
CA ALA A 127 27.92 1.92 8.00
C ALA A 127 27.26 1.52 9.33
N ALA A 128 28.03 1.58 10.41
CA ALA A 128 27.53 1.28 11.75
C ALA A 128 26.50 2.31 12.25
N SER A 129 26.60 3.55 11.76
CA SER A 129 25.68 4.65 12.06
C SER A 129 25.76 5.71 10.96
N VAL A 130 24.82 6.66 10.96
CA VAL A 130 24.85 7.81 10.04
C VAL A 130 26.16 8.61 10.14
N ALA A 131 26.73 8.72 11.32
CA ALA A 131 27.98 9.44 11.55
C ALA A 131 29.19 8.81 10.85
N ASN A 132 29.12 7.53 10.51
CA ASN A 132 30.17 6.82 9.79
C ASN A 132 29.99 6.86 8.26
N LEU A 133 28.93 7.49 7.77
CA LEU A 133 28.75 7.69 6.33
C LEU A 133 29.71 8.75 5.81
N PRO A 134 30.34 8.55 4.62
CA PRO A 134 31.26 9.51 4.06
C PRO A 134 30.57 10.87 3.78
N PRO A 135 31.18 11.99 4.18
CA PRO A 135 30.62 13.33 3.95
C PRO A 135 30.71 13.77 2.50
N GLN A 136 31.51 13.10 1.70
CA GLN A 136 31.71 13.36 0.28
C GLN A 136 31.83 12.04 -0.46
N THR A 137 31.01 11.88 -1.51
CA THR A 137 31.04 10.72 -2.40
C THR A 137 30.33 11.04 -3.72
N LYS A 138 30.12 10.07 -4.55
CA LYS A 138 29.42 10.20 -5.84
C LYS A 138 27.91 10.30 -5.62
N HIS A 139 27.25 11.19 -6.39
CA HIS A 139 25.79 11.28 -6.39
C HIS A 139 25.15 9.91 -6.70
N GLY A 140 24.09 9.58 -5.98
CA GLY A 140 23.38 8.30 -6.13
C GLY A 140 24.03 7.12 -5.39
N ARG A 141 25.16 7.31 -4.70
CA ARG A 141 25.77 6.25 -3.88
C ARG A 141 24.77 5.76 -2.84
N ILE A 142 24.57 4.45 -2.77
CA ILE A 142 23.70 3.82 -1.79
C ILE A 142 24.52 3.10 -0.72
N ALA A 143 24.10 3.23 0.51
CA ALA A 143 24.70 2.61 1.68
C ALA A 143 23.63 2.10 2.65
N LYS A 144 23.92 0.99 3.32
CA LYS A 144 23.11 0.46 4.40
C LYS A 144 23.62 0.97 5.74
N VAL A 145 22.76 1.58 6.53
CA VAL A 145 23.03 1.96 7.91
C VAL A 145 22.49 0.87 8.82
N ILE A 146 23.41 0.16 9.54
CA ILE A 146 23.04 -1.02 10.31
C ILE A 146 22.44 -0.64 11.65
N ASN A 147 22.78 0.53 12.22
CA ASN A 147 22.46 0.96 13.57
C ASN A 147 22.81 -0.07 14.64
N ILE A 148 23.89 0.16 15.38
CA ILE A 148 24.33 -0.74 16.43
C ILE A 148 23.53 -0.47 17.70
N GLY A 149 22.28 -0.98 17.76
CA GLY A 149 21.43 -0.87 18.93
C GLY A 149 20.24 -1.85 18.87
N PRO A 150 19.76 -2.36 20.01
CA PRO A 150 18.71 -3.39 20.03
C PRO A 150 17.32 -2.89 19.60
N ALA A 151 17.15 -1.59 19.36
CA ALA A 151 15.86 -0.97 19.06
C ALA A 151 15.81 -0.26 17.69
N GLU A 152 16.90 -0.19 16.95
CA GLU A 152 16.96 0.56 15.71
C GLU A 152 17.06 -0.38 14.50
N ALA A 153 16.10 -0.26 13.59
CA ALA A 153 16.13 -1.02 12.35
C ALA A 153 17.22 -0.51 11.40
N ALA A 154 17.87 -1.43 10.70
CA ALA A 154 18.74 -1.06 9.59
C ALA A 154 17.92 -0.42 8.48
N TYR A 155 18.50 0.56 7.78
CA TYR A 155 17.86 1.22 6.64
C TYR A 155 18.87 1.59 5.57
N TRP A 156 18.37 1.93 4.38
CA TRP A 156 19.19 2.31 3.25
C TRP A 156 19.20 3.82 3.08
N SER A 157 20.36 4.36 2.72
CA SER A 157 20.55 5.77 2.44
C SER A 157 21.22 5.98 1.08
N LYS A 158 20.82 7.02 0.39
CA LYS A 158 21.37 7.46 -0.89
C LYS A 158 22.01 8.83 -0.72
N PHE A 159 23.21 8.99 -1.26
CA PHE A 159 23.92 10.26 -1.25
C PHE A 159 23.41 11.21 -2.34
N VAL A 160 23.11 12.42 -1.95
CA VAL A 160 22.70 13.51 -2.85
C VAL A 160 23.79 14.58 -2.85
N ALA A 161 24.57 14.64 -3.91
CA ALA A 161 25.61 15.63 -4.07
C ALA A 161 25.00 16.99 -4.43
N GLU A 162 25.58 18.08 -3.91
CA GLU A 162 25.13 19.46 -4.17
C GLU A 162 25.17 19.84 -5.64
N ASP A 163 26.15 19.33 -6.39
CA ASP A 163 26.32 19.56 -7.83
C ASP A 163 25.60 18.52 -8.71
N GLY A 164 24.96 17.52 -8.10
CA GLY A 164 24.30 16.42 -8.80
C GLY A 164 25.28 15.40 -9.41
N VAL A 165 26.58 15.50 -9.18
CA VAL A 165 27.60 14.61 -9.74
C VAL A 165 28.43 13.94 -8.65
N SER A 166 29.12 14.71 -7.81
CA SER A 166 29.97 14.18 -6.75
C SER A 166 30.48 15.30 -5.83
N GLY A 167 31.07 14.92 -4.69
CA GLY A 167 31.65 15.88 -3.75
C GLY A 167 30.81 16.04 -2.50
N LYS A 168 30.59 17.27 -2.05
CA LYS A 168 29.80 17.56 -0.86
C LYS A 168 28.31 17.31 -1.10
N GLY A 169 27.62 16.86 -0.07
CA GLY A 169 26.20 16.57 -0.15
C GLY A 169 25.64 16.09 1.19
N HIS A 170 24.51 15.41 1.12
CA HIS A 170 23.86 14.84 2.26
C HIS A 170 23.30 13.45 1.91
N TRP A 171 23.00 12.68 2.95
CA TRP A 171 22.40 11.37 2.84
C TRP A 171 20.91 11.44 3.10
N GLU A 172 20.11 10.82 2.24
CA GLU A 172 18.67 10.71 2.35
C GLU A 172 18.26 9.23 2.45
N GLU A 173 17.17 8.93 3.14
CA GLU A 173 16.62 7.59 3.13
C GLU A 173 16.28 7.16 1.70
N THR A 174 16.49 5.89 1.41
CA THR A 174 16.17 5.30 0.11
C THR A 174 15.65 3.87 0.26
N ILE A 175 15.22 3.31 -0.84
CA ILE A 175 14.79 1.92 -0.90
C ILE A 175 16.01 0.98 -0.94
N ASP A 176 15.85 -0.22 -0.38
CA ASP A 176 16.76 -1.33 -0.61
C ASP A 176 16.81 -1.63 -2.11
N PRO A 177 18.00 -1.58 -2.72
CA PRO A 177 18.14 -1.79 -4.16
C PRO A 177 17.77 -3.21 -4.62
N THR A 178 17.59 -4.16 -3.71
CA THR A 178 17.29 -5.56 -4.02
C THR A 178 15.81 -5.91 -3.97
N VAL A 179 14.94 -4.98 -3.55
CA VAL A 179 13.50 -5.22 -3.43
C VAL A 179 12.69 -4.55 -4.55
N SER A 180 11.52 -5.09 -4.82
CA SER A 180 10.59 -4.50 -5.79
C SER A 180 10.08 -3.13 -5.33
N THR A 181 9.95 -2.18 -6.26
CA THR A 181 9.62 -0.80 -5.93
C THR A 181 8.17 -0.43 -6.17
N GLY A 182 7.47 -1.11 -7.07
CA GLY A 182 6.16 -0.68 -7.54
C GLY A 182 5.12 -1.78 -7.62
N LEU A 183 3.90 -1.34 -7.88
CA LEU A 183 2.73 -2.18 -8.10
C LEU A 183 2.52 -2.38 -9.61
N ASP A 184 2.18 -3.58 -10.04
CA ASP A 184 1.78 -3.81 -11.43
C ASP A 184 0.42 -3.15 -11.70
N LYS A 185 0.44 -2.03 -12.40
CA LYS A 185 -0.75 -1.22 -12.71
C LYS A 185 -1.82 -2.00 -13.46
N SER A 186 -1.45 -3.06 -14.19
CA SER A 186 -2.39 -3.86 -14.97
C SER A 186 -3.28 -4.77 -14.11
N THR A 187 -2.81 -5.14 -12.92
CA THR A 187 -3.51 -6.00 -11.98
C THR A 187 -4.29 -5.21 -10.91
N MET A 188 -4.01 -3.92 -10.81
CA MET A 188 -4.60 -3.03 -9.81
C MET A 188 -5.92 -2.41 -10.32
N PRO A 189 -6.78 -1.93 -9.43
CA PRO A 189 -7.98 -1.20 -9.80
C PRO A 189 -7.69 -0.03 -10.74
N HIS A 190 -8.55 0.13 -11.75
CA HIS A 190 -8.49 1.22 -12.70
C HIS A 190 -9.36 2.38 -12.23
N GLU A 191 -9.09 3.57 -12.75
CA GLU A 191 -9.90 4.75 -12.46
C GLU A 191 -10.79 5.14 -13.64
N LEU A 192 -11.98 5.61 -13.32
CA LEU A 192 -12.85 6.30 -14.25
C LEU A 192 -12.76 7.81 -13.98
N PHE A 193 -12.02 8.48 -14.83
CA PHE A 193 -11.75 9.91 -14.70
C PHE A 193 -12.73 10.74 -15.56
N ASN A 194 -13.35 11.74 -14.93
CA ASN A 194 -14.15 12.72 -15.65
C ASN A 194 -13.25 13.91 -16.04
N ASP A 195 -13.09 14.17 -17.31
CA ASP A 195 -12.23 15.23 -17.84
C ASP A 195 -12.94 16.60 -18.00
N ASP A 196 -14.04 16.81 -17.29
CA ASP A 196 -14.79 18.08 -17.20
C ASP A 196 -15.68 18.46 -18.40
N THR A 197 -15.77 17.64 -19.43
CA THR A 197 -16.50 17.96 -20.68
C THR A 197 -17.51 16.89 -21.08
N ASP A 198 -18.24 16.30 -20.16
CA ASP A 198 -19.15 15.17 -20.39
C ASP A 198 -18.45 13.92 -20.96
N SER A 199 -17.13 13.84 -20.82
CA SER A 199 -16.36 12.69 -21.24
C SER A 199 -15.73 11.99 -20.04
N PHE A 200 -15.75 10.65 -20.10
CA PHE A 200 -15.15 9.80 -19.09
C PHE A 200 -14.03 8.99 -19.72
N ILE A 201 -12.86 8.99 -19.08
CA ILE A 201 -11.70 8.22 -19.49
C ILE A 201 -11.52 7.09 -18.48
N PHE A 202 -11.60 5.85 -18.97
CA PHE A 202 -11.23 4.68 -18.17
C PHE A 202 -9.78 4.34 -18.42
N ARG A 203 -8.96 4.41 -17.37
CA ARG A 203 -7.51 4.22 -17.47
C ARG A 203 -6.93 3.51 -16.25
N GLN A 204 -5.71 3.03 -16.38
CA GLN A 204 -4.92 2.56 -15.24
C GLN A 204 -4.62 3.75 -14.33
N ALA A 205 -4.80 3.57 -13.03
CA ALA A 205 -4.41 4.57 -12.05
C ALA A 205 -2.88 4.63 -11.88
N ASP A 206 -2.38 5.78 -11.45
CA ASP A 206 -0.94 6.00 -11.30
C ASP A 206 -0.49 5.68 -9.86
N TRP A 207 -0.31 4.39 -9.58
CA TRP A 207 0.09 3.89 -8.27
C TRP A 207 1.51 4.30 -7.94
N THR A 208 1.68 4.91 -6.77
CA THR A 208 2.98 5.42 -6.30
C THR A 208 3.90 4.26 -5.94
N SER A 209 5.16 4.37 -6.37
CA SER A 209 6.19 3.39 -6.05
C SER A 209 6.77 3.63 -4.66
N ARG A 210 7.26 2.56 -4.03
CA ARG A 210 8.01 2.60 -2.79
C ARG A 210 9.37 3.27 -3.02
N VAL A 211 9.69 4.27 -2.23
CA VAL A 211 10.91 5.08 -2.39
C VAL A 211 11.90 4.93 -1.24
N VAL A 212 11.46 4.34 -0.11
CA VAL A 212 12.28 4.12 1.09
C VAL A 212 12.03 2.76 1.71
N GLY A 213 13.01 2.25 2.46
CA GLY A 213 12.89 1.03 3.25
C GLY A 213 13.05 -0.26 2.46
N ASP A 214 12.66 -1.34 3.08
CA ASP A 214 12.74 -2.72 2.58
C ASP A 214 11.44 -3.48 2.87
N ASN A 215 11.44 -4.80 2.68
CA ASN A 215 10.25 -5.63 2.94
C ASN A 215 9.89 -5.75 4.44
N THR A 216 10.72 -5.22 5.34
CA THR A 216 10.47 -5.22 6.80
C THR A 216 10.02 -3.85 7.29
N THR A 217 10.70 -2.80 6.86
CA THR A 217 10.50 -1.43 7.37
C THR A 217 9.45 -0.66 6.60
N ASN A 218 9.23 -1.01 5.34
CA ASN A 218 8.19 -0.46 4.47
C ASN A 218 7.67 -1.57 3.56
N ALA A 219 7.05 -2.58 4.15
CA ALA A 219 6.55 -3.75 3.45
C ALA A 219 5.55 -3.41 2.35
N HIS A 220 5.36 -4.32 1.41
CA HIS A 220 4.23 -4.23 0.48
C HIS A 220 2.90 -4.24 1.23
N PRO A 221 1.90 -3.48 0.76
CA PRO A 221 0.58 -3.47 1.37
C PRO A 221 -0.04 -4.87 1.37
N GLY A 222 -0.83 -5.17 2.40
CA GLY A 222 -1.38 -6.51 2.68
C GLY A 222 -2.25 -7.13 1.58
N PHE A 223 -2.62 -6.38 0.54
CA PHE A 223 -3.29 -6.94 -0.64
C PHE A 223 -2.31 -7.52 -1.68
N ILE A 224 -0.99 -7.35 -1.49
CA ILE A 224 0.04 -7.96 -2.32
C ILE A 224 0.59 -9.17 -1.58
N LEU A 225 0.57 -10.32 -2.23
CA LEU A 225 1.32 -11.49 -1.78
C LEU A 225 2.57 -11.63 -2.64
N GLU A 226 3.69 -11.77 -1.97
CA GLU A 226 4.86 -12.34 -2.62
C GLU A 226 4.52 -13.79 -3.00
N ASP A 227 4.88 -14.18 -4.22
CA ASP A 227 4.74 -15.56 -4.69
C ASP A 227 5.71 -16.46 -3.90
N VAL A 228 5.22 -17.02 -2.80
CA VAL A 228 6.04 -17.84 -1.89
C VAL A 228 6.42 -19.18 -2.51
N ASP A 229 5.70 -19.63 -3.53
CA ASP A 229 5.86 -20.96 -4.13
C ASP A 229 6.28 -20.95 -5.62
N ASN A 230 6.56 -19.79 -6.20
CA ASN A 230 6.93 -19.60 -7.61
C ASN A 230 5.94 -20.19 -8.61
N THR A 231 4.68 -20.35 -8.23
CA THR A 231 3.63 -20.88 -9.11
C THR A 231 2.84 -19.80 -9.81
N GLY A 232 3.05 -18.53 -9.48
CA GLY A 232 2.32 -17.40 -10.01
C GLY A 232 0.87 -17.32 -9.52
N THR A 233 0.51 -18.04 -8.47
CA THR A 233 -0.83 -18.04 -7.92
C THR A 233 -0.93 -16.99 -6.80
N TYR A 234 -1.57 -15.88 -7.09
CA TYR A 234 -1.90 -14.87 -6.08
C TYR A 234 -3.02 -15.41 -5.18
N LEU A 235 -2.74 -15.59 -3.90
CA LEU A 235 -3.68 -16.12 -2.93
C LEU A 235 -4.65 -15.09 -2.38
N ARG A 236 -4.36 -13.79 -2.55
CA ARG A 236 -5.21 -12.70 -2.07
C ARG A 236 -5.84 -11.94 -3.23
N THR A 237 -7.11 -11.61 -3.07
CA THR A 237 -7.87 -10.82 -4.04
C THR A 237 -8.44 -9.58 -3.38
N ILE A 238 -8.46 -8.48 -4.12
CA ILE A 238 -9.16 -7.27 -3.71
C ILE A 238 -10.67 -7.56 -3.74
N GLN A 239 -11.31 -7.46 -2.58
CA GLN A 239 -12.74 -7.73 -2.43
C GLN A 239 -13.57 -6.47 -2.68
N GLN A 240 -13.15 -5.34 -2.12
CA GLN A 240 -13.85 -4.07 -2.27
C GLN A 240 -12.88 -2.90 -2.12
N CYS A 241 -13.13 -1.83 -2.90
CA CYS A 241 -12.53 -0.52 -2.69
C CYS A 241 -13.55 0.41 -2.02
N PHE A 242 -13.10 1.27 -1.13
CA PHE A 242 -13.94 2.22 -0.43
C PHE A 242 -13.18 3.53 -0.14
N TYR A 243 -13.92 4.55 0.24
CA TYR A 243 -13.35 5.84 0.65
C TYR A 243 -13.76 6.17 2.08
N HIS A 244 -12.78 6.54 2.91
CA HIS A 244 -13.04 6.97 4.28
C HIS A 244 -11.91 7.85 4.82
N ASN A 245 -12.24 8.91 5.53
CA ASN A 245 -11.29 9.81 6.17
C ASN A 245 -10.14 10.25 5.26
N ASN A 246 -10.50 10.67 4.05
CA ASN A 246 -9.56 11.16 3.03
C ASN A 246 -8.50 10.13 2.60
N ARG A 247 -8.85 8.84 2.63
CA ARG A 247 -8.03 7.70 2.23
C ARG A 247 -8.81 6.78 1.31
N LEU A 248 -8.15 6.22 0.31
CA LEU A 248 -8.66 5.08 -0.44
C LEU A 248 -8.40 3.82 0.37
N GLY A 249 -9.44 3.06 0.64
CA GLY A 249 -9.34 1.78 1.34
C GLY A 249 -9.56 0.59 0.43
N ILE A 250 -8.91 -0.51 0.75
CA ILE A 250 -8.99 -1.79 0.05
C ILE A 250 -9.23 -2.89 1.09
N LEU A 251 -10.25 -3.72 0.85
CA LEU A 251 -10.45 -4.96 1.62
C LEU A 251 -9.79 -6.13 0.90
N THR A 252 -9.04 -6.91 1.63
CA THR A 252 -8.42 -8.14 1.12
C THR A 252 -8.30 -9.17 2.24
N ASP A 253 -8.83 -10.38 2.04
CA ASP A 253 -8.92 -11.40 3.09
C ASP A 253 -9.41 -10.82 4.42
N ASP A 254 -8.58 -10.85 5.47
CA ASP A 254 -8.84 -10.29 6.79
C ASP A 254 -8.22 -8.89 7.01
N ASN A 255 -7.60 -8.31 5.96
CA ASN A 255 -6.92 -7.02 6.05
C ASN A 255 -7.78 -5.85 5.55
N VAL A 256 -7.63 -4.73 6.23
CA VAL A 256 -8.07 -3.41 5.79
C VAL A 256 -6.82 -2.58 5.51
N VAL A 257 -6.61 -2.26 4.24
CA VAL A 257 -5.46 -1.46 3.81
C VAL A 257 -5.96 -0.12 3.32
N MET A 258 -5.44 0.98 3.88
CA MET A 258 -5.85 2.33 3.50
C MET A 258 -4.64 3.12 3.03
N SER A 259 -4.81 3.89 1.98
CA SER A 259 -3.77 4.74 1.39
C SER A 259 -3.27 5.81 2.36
N LYS A 260 -2.19 6.45 2.00
CA LYS A 260 -1.75 7.70 2.62
C LYS A 260 -2.87 8.74 2.57
N SER A 261 -2.99 9.57 3.62
CA SER A 261 -4.02 10.61 3.67
C SER A 261 -3.82 11.63 2.55
N SER A 262 -4.88 11.92 1.79
CA SER A 262 -4.89 12.82 0.62
C SER A 262 -4.05 12.36 -0.57
N ASP A 263 -3.48 11.16 -0.52
CA ASP A 263 -2.72 10.56 -1.61
C ASP A 263 -3.25 9.13 -1.86
N PHE A 264 -4.30 9.02 -2.69
CA PHE A 264 -5.14 7.82 -2.80
C PHE A 264 -4.46 6.63 -3.46
N PHE A 265 -3.40 6.88 -4.22
CA PHE A 265 -2.67 5.83 -4.93
C PHE A 265 -1.34 5.47 -4.27
N ASN A 266 -1.08 5.98 -3.05
CA ASN A 266 0.13 5.74 -2.30
C ASN A 266 -0.15 4.86 -1.06
N PHE A 267 0.43 3.66 -1.06
CA PHE A 267 0.29 2.66 0.00
C PHE A 267 1.61 2.35 0.71
N TYR A 268 2.61 3.23 0.57
CA TYR A 268 3.92 3.07 1.19
C TYR A 268 4.22 4.17 2.20
N TYR A 269 5.00 3.83 3.20
CA TYR A 269 5.46 4.78 4.22
C TYR A 269 6.38 5.85 3.61
N THR A 270 6.38 7.02 4.24
CA THR A 270 7.23 8.15 3.83
C THR A 270 8.66 7.97 4.31
N SER A 271 8.88 7.32 5.45
CA SER A 271 10.17 7.04 6.07
C SER A 271 10.21 5.60 6.56
N ALA A 272 11.37 4.96 6.47
CA ALA A 272 11.62 3.64 7.03
C ALA A 272 11.86 3.67 8.55
N LEU A 273 12.17 4.84 9.09
CA LEU A 273 12.53 5.04 10.50
C LEU A 273 11.36 5.49 11.36
N THR A 274 10.44 6.27 10.80
CA THR A 274 9.34 6.87 11.55
C THR A 274 8.03 6.75 10.79
N VAL A 275 6.99 6.31 11.51
CA VAL A 275 5.62 6.30 10.99
C VAL A 275 4.94 7.60 11.36
N THR A 276 4.37 8.29 10.37
CA THR A 276 3.62 9.54 10.55
C THR A 276 2.12 9.30 10.52
N ASP A 277 1.33 10.25 11.05
CA ASP A 277 -0.14 10.16 11.08
C ASP A 277 -0.77 10.08 9.69
N ASN A 278 -0.08 10.61 8.68
CA ASN A 278 -0.55 10.59 7.29
C ASN A 278 -0.22 9.29 6.55
N ASP A 279 0.68 8.47 7.06
CA ASP A 279 1.12 7.24 6.40
C ASP A 279 -0.02 6.23 6.23
N PRO A 280 0.13 5.24 5.32
CA PRO A 280 -0.86 4.20 5.09
C PRO A 280 -1.20 3.41 6.33
N ILE A 281 -2.42 2.90 6.39
CA ILE A 281 -2.89 2.00 7.44
C ILE A 281 -3.01 0.60 6.84
N ASP A 282 -2.41 -0.39 7.49
CA ASP A 282 -2.54 -1.80 7.13
C ASP A 282 -2.75 -2.60 8.41
N ILE A 283 -3.98 -3.06 8.61
CA ILE A 283 -4.39 -3.72 9.83
C ILE A 283 -5.30 -4.90 9.54
N ASN A 284 -5.08 -6.01 10.23
CA ASN A 284 -5.88 -7.22 10.07
C ASN A 284 -6.90 -7.40 11.20
N CYS A 285 -7.98 -8.12 10.87
CA CYS A 285 -9.01 -8.48 11.83
C CYS A 285 -8.53 -9.65 12.70
N SER A 286 -8.35 -9.40 14.00
CA SER A 286 -8.11 -10.47 14.96
C SER A 286 -9.43 -11.17 15.30
N SER A 287 -9.58 -12.42 14.88
CA SER A 287 -10.78 -13.23 15.13
C SER A 287 -10.42 -14.67 15.48
N LEU A 288 -11.28 -15.31 16.27
CA LEU A 288 -11.20 -16.75 16.58
C LEU A 288 -11.58 -17.65 15.40
N ARG A 289 -12.18 -17.09 14.36
CA ARG A 289 -12.60 -17.78 13.14
C ARG A 289 -12.02 -17.07 11.92
N PRO A 290 -11.75 -17.74 10.80
CA PRO A 290 -11.36 -17.05 9.57
C PRO A 290 -12.38 -15.97 9.20
N ALA A 291 -11.93 -14.75 9.05
CA ALA A 291 -12.77 -13.57 8.84
C ALA A 291 -12.41 -12.90 7.52
N VAL A 292 -12.76 -13.54 6.40
CA VAL A 292 -12.61 -12.91 5.08
C VAL A 292 -13.62 -11.77 4.95
N LEU A 293 -13.13 -10.56 4.77
CA LEU A 293 -13.92 -9.34 4.64
C LEU A 293 -14.46 -9.22 3.22
N HIS A 294 -15.75 -8.97 3.09
CA HIS A 294 -16.43 -8.84 1.81
C HIS A 294 -17.13 -7.50 1.61
N GLY A 295 -17.44 -6.79 2.68
CA GLY A 295 -18.15 -5.54 2.61
C GLY A 295 -17.74 -4.56 3.69
N VAL A 296 -17.88 -3.26 3.40
CA VAL A 296 -17.60 -2.18 4.34
C VAL A 296 -18.64 -1.07 4.18
N LEU A 297 -19.10 -0.54 5.30
CA LEU A 297 -19.95 0.64 5.34
C LEU A 297 -19.38 1.68 6.30
N PRO A 298 -19.20 2.93 5.87
CA PRO A 298 -18.80 4.03 6.73
C PRO A 298 -19.95 4.44 7.64
N THR A 299 -19.65 4.72 8.91
CA THR A 299 -20.59 5.27 9.88
C THR A 299 -19.95 6.43 10.64
N ALA A 300 -20.75 7.15 11.41
CA ALA A 300 -20.23 8.23 12.24
C ALA A 300 -19.24 7.74 13.33
N GLN A 301 -19.32 6.46 13.71
CA GLN A 301 -18.45 5.86 14.72
C GLN A 301 -17.20 5.17 14.15
N GLY A 302 -17.12 5.01 12.83
CA GLY A 302 -16.04 4.32 12.14
C GLY A 302 -16.54 3.48 10.97
N LEU A 303 -15.75 2.52 10.54
CA LEU A 303 -16.08 1.59 9.46
C LEU A 303 -16.66 0.30 10.03
N ILE A 304 -17.83 -0.08 9.58
CA ILE A 304 -18.37 -1.41 9.85
C ILE A 304 -17.92 -2.34 8.75
N LEU A 305 -17.22 -3.41 9.12
CA LEU A 305 -16.66 -4.41 8.24
C LEU A 305 -17.47 -5.69 8.35
N PHE A 306 -17.76 -6.29 7.21
CA PHE A 306 -18.60 -7.47 7.12
C PHE A 306 -17.78 -8.66 6.60
N SER A 307 -17.76 -9.72 7.39
CA SER A 307 -17.32 -11.04 6.94
C SER A 307 -18.50 -12.01 6.89
N ARG A 308 -18.29 -13.22 6.35
CA ARG A 308 -19.34 -14.22 6.29
C ARG A 308 -19.98 -14.57 7.63
N ASN A 309 -19.21 -14.54 8.71
CA ASN A 309 -19.61 -15.10 10.00
C ASN A 309 -19.61 -14.06 11.12
N GLN A 310 -19.11 -12.88 10.87
CA GLN A 310 -18.87 -11.87 11.90
C GLN A 310 -18.84 -10.47 11.30
N GLN A 311 -19.27 -9.49 12.10
CA GLN A 311 -19.11 -8.07 11.78
C GLN A 311 -18.11 -7.46 12.75
N PHE A 312 -17.34 -6.51 12.23
CA PHE A 312 -16.34 -5.77 13.01
C PHE A 312 -16.58 -4.28 12.86
N ILE A 313 -16.02 -3.51 13.77
CA ILE A 313 -15.89 -2.08 13.63
C ILE A 313 -14.41 -1.71 13.64
N MET A 314 -14.01 -0.91 12.65
CA MET A 314 -12.72 -0.23 12.65
C MET A 314 -12.94 1.22 13.05
N PHE A 315 -12.27 1.65 14.09
CA PHE A 315 -12.39 2.99 14.64
C PHE A 315 -11.04 3.47 15.19
N SER A 316 -10.99 4.70 15.61
CA SER A 316 -9.84 5.28 16.32
C SER A 316 -10.28 5.65 17.75
N ASP A 317 -9.44 5.40 18.72
CA ASP A 317 -9.58 5.90 20.09
C ASP A 317 -9.05 7.35 20.24
N ALA A 318 -8.41 7.87 19.19
CA ALA A 318 -7.94 9.25 19.05
C ALA A 318 -8.91 10.08 18.19
N GLU A 319 -8.68 11.39 18.14
CA GLU A 319 -9.48 12.31 17.32
C GLU A 319 -9.36 12.02 15.81
N MET A 320 -8.22 11.48 15.37
CA MET A 320 -7.96 11.15 13.96
C MET A 320 -7.64 9.68 13.80
N LEU A 321 -8.04 9.12 12.65
CA LEU A 321 -7.66 7.77 12.25
C LEU A 321 -6.26 7.77 11.65
N THR A 322 -5.31 7.21 12.40
CA THR A 322 -3.88 7.13 12.03
C THR A 322 -3.38 5.68 12.05
N PRO A 323 -2.21 5.37 11.49
CA PRO A 323 -1.66 4.02 11.56
C PRO A 323 -1.50 3.49 12.99
N SER A 324 -1.22 4.37 13.94
CA SER A 324 -1.00 4.01 15.36
C SER A 324 -2.28 3.95 16.20
N SER A 325 -3.36 4.63 15.76
CA SER A 325 -4.63 4.73 16.52
C SER A 325 -5.75 3.84 15.98
N ALA A 326 -5.55 3.22 14.80
CA ALA A 326 -6.55 2.36 14.18
C ALA A 326 -6.73 1.06 14.96
N ILE A 327 -7.98 0.73 15.32
CA ILE A 327 -8.34 -0.47 16.05
C ILE A 327 -9.48 -1.18 15.33
N ILE A 328 -9.40 -2.51 15.20
CA ILE A 328 -10.50 -3.34 14.71
C ILE A 328 -10.99 -4.24 15.82
N ARG A 329 -12.31 -4.26 16.03
CA ARG A 329 -12.98 -5.05 17.06
C ARG A 329 -14.21 -5.74 16.51
N GLY A 330 -14.43 -7.02 16.87
CA GLY A 330 -15.67 -7.74 16.59
C GLY A 330 -16.85 -7.17 17.36
N ILE A 331 -17.98 -6.97 16.69
CA ILE A 331 -19.20 -6.38 17.26
C ILE A 331 -20.39 -7.32 17.24
N SER A 332 -20.47 -8.25 16.27
CA SER A 332 -21.56 -9.22 16.19
C SER A 332 -21.14 -10.47 15.40
N ASN A 333 -21.90 -11.55 15.54
CA ASN A 333 -21.62 -12.87 14.96
C ASN A 333 -22.80 -13.37 14.12
N TYR A 334 -23.28 -12.54 13.18
CA TYR A 334 -24.33 -12.94 12.24
C TYR A 334 -23.73 -13.41 10.92
N GLU A 335 -24.33 -14.42 10.32
CA GLU A 335 -23.94 -14.89 9.00
C GLU A 335 -24.43 -13.90 7.92
N MET A 336 -23.56 -13.58 6.96
CA MET A 336 -23.85 -12.74 5.82
C MET A 336 -23.58 -13.49 4.51
N ASP A 337 -24.37 -13.24 3.47
CA ASP A 337 -24.05 -13.67 2.12
C ASP A 337 -23.00 -12.74 1.51
N ALA A 338 -21.80 -13.27 1.30
CA ALA A 338 -20.66 -12.55 0.77
C ALA A 338 -20.81 -12.04 -0.68
N ASN A 339 -21.84 -12.50 -1.40
CA ASN A 339 -22.10 -12.08 -2.79
C ASN A 339 -23.07 -10.90 -2.89
N ILE A 340 -23.57 -10.39 -1.77
CA ILE A 340 -24.51 -9.27 -1.72
C ILE A 340 -23.95 -8.23 -0.77
N ASP A 341 -23.63 -7.09 -1.33
CA ASP A 341 -23.05 -5.98 -0.57
C ASP A 341 -24.04 -5.45 0.47
N PRO A 342 -23.59 -5.14 1.67
CA PRO A 342 -24.40 -4.45 2.66
C PRO A 342 -24.67 -3.01 2.21
N VAL A 343 -25.81 -2.46 2.63
CA VAL A 343 -26.21 -1.09 2.25
C VAL A 343 -26.61 -0.28 3.49
N GLU A 344 -26.39 1.02 3.39
CA GLU A 344 -26.85 1.99 4.37
C GLU A 344 -28.24 2.52 3.97
N SER A 345 -29.15 2.65 4.96
CA SER A 345 -30.44 3.32 4.80
C SER A 345 -30.66 4.28 5.97
N GLY A 346 -30.14 5.49 5.84
CA GLY A 346 -30.12 6.48 6.90
C GLY A 346 -29.16 6.07 8.03
N THR A 347 -29.69 5.80 9.24
CA THR A 347 -28.90 5.34 10.38
C THR A 347 -28.83 3.81 10.51
N LEU A 348 -29.50 3.10 9.61
CA LEU A 348 -29.57 1.64 9.64
C LEU A 348 -28.66 1.04 8.55
N LEU A 349 -27.88 0.07 8.95
CA LEU A 349 -27.07 -0.74 8.04
C LEU A 349 -27.81 -2.04 7.77
N ASN A 350 -27.94 -2.41 6.50
CA ASN A 350 -28.71 -3.59 6.11
C ASN A 350 -27.82 -4.59 5.40
N PHE A 351 -27.93 -5.84 5.75
CA PHE A 351 -27.26 -6.94 5.09
C PHE A 351 -28.16 -8.17 4.99
N VAL A 352 -27.80 -9.10 4.16
CA VAL A 352 -28.60 -10.30 3.94
C VAL A 352 -27.86 -11.57 4.34
N SER A 353 -28.64 -12.54 4.80
CA SER A 353 -28.17 -13.90 5.08
C SER A 353 -29.06 -14.88 4.37
N LYS A 354 -28.48 -15.87 3.71
CA LYS A 354 -29.22 -16.93 2.99
C LYS A 354 -29.40 -18.16 3.85
N THR A 355 -30.62 -18.65 3.89
CA THR A 355 -30.96 -19.99 4.41
C THR A 355 -31.24 -20.93 3.22
N PRO A 356 -31.31 -22.23 3.41
CA PRO A 356 -31.63 -23.15 2.34
C PRO A 356 -32.96 -22.91 1.61
N SER A 357 -33.87 -22.16 2.22
CA SER A 357 -35.23 -21.92 1.69
C SER A 357 -35.55 -20.47 1.37
N SER A 358 -34.83 -19.50 1.93
CA SER A 358 -35.18 -18.09 1.84
C SER A 358 -33.98 -17.20 2.15
N THR A 359 -34.12 -15.92 1.80
CA THR A 359 -33.18 -14.85 2.21
C THR A 359 -33.76 -14.14 3.43
N ARG A 360 -32.92 -13.93 4.43
CA ARG A 360 -33.20 -13.08 5.61
C ARG A 360 -32.54 -11.74 5.44
N VAL A 361 -33.17 -10.72 5.97
CA VAL A 361 -32.65 -9.34 5.94
C VAL A 361 -32.45 -8.87 7.37
N PHE A 362 -31.24 -8.50 7.69
CA PHE A 362 -30.86 -7.95 8.97
C PHE A 362 -30.65 -6.45 8.85
N SER A 363 -31.21 -5.72 9.82
CA SER A 363 -30.98 -4.29 9.99
C SER A 363 -30.18 -4.07 11.27
N VAL A 364 -29.08 -3.36 11.18
CA VAL A 364 -28.15 -3.08 12.27
C VAL A 364 -28.19 -1.61 12.60
N GLN A 365 -28.36 -1.30 13.86
CA GLN A 365 -28.24 0.05 14.39
C GLN A 365 -27.04 0.12 15.33
N THR A 366 -26.06 0.93 14.97
CA THR A 366 -24.88 1.19 15.81
C THR A 366 -25.25 2.17 16.92
N ARG A 367 -24.81 1.88 18.14
CA ARG A 367 -25.07 2.76 19.32
C ARG A 367 -23.84 3.55 19.73
N GLY A 368 -22.67 3.04 19.51
CA GLY A 368 -21.37 3.63 19.81
C GLY A 368 -20.26 2.68 19.39
N ALA A 369 -19.03 3.18 19.32
CA ALA A 369 -17.89 2.34 18.91
C ALA A 369 -17.59 1.23 19.92
N GLU A 370 -17.96 1.41 21.19
CA GLU A 370 -17.71 0.46 22.28
C GLU A 370 -18.90 -0.45 22.61
N GLU A 371 -20.10 -0.13 22.13
CA GLU A 371 -21.31 -0.89 22.41
C GLU A 371 -21.59 -1.93 21.31
N SER A 372 -22.20 -3.04 21.71
CA SER A 372 -22.70 -4.01 20.72
C SER A 372 -23.90 -3.41 19.99
N PRO A 373 -23.95 -3.52 18.65
CA PRO A 373 -25.06 -2.99 17.88
C PRO A 373 -26.34 -3.77 18.13
N ASP A 374 -27.48 -3.10 17.97
CA ASP A 374 -28.78 -3.78 17.89
C ASP A 374 -28.94 -4.39 16.48
N VAL A 375 -29.18 -5.67 16.42
CA VAL A 375 -29.40 -6.39 15.16
C VAL A 375 -30.81 -6.94 15.13
N LEU A 376 -31.60 -6.50 14.15
CA LEU A 376 -33.00 -6.89 13.98
C LEU A 376 -33.18 -7.65 12.67
N ASP A 377 -33.77 -8.85 12.73
CA ASP A 377 -34.23 -9.58 11.53
C ASP A 377 -35.57 -8.95 11.06
N VAL A 378 -35.48 -8.03 10.10
CA VAL A 378 -36.64 -7.36 9.51
C VAL A 378 -37.37 -8.24 8.47
N GLY A 379 -36.71 -9.29 7.97
CA GLY A 379 -37.30 -10.29 7.09
C GLY A 379 -38.15 -11.34 7.80
N LYS A 380 -38.09 -11.40 9.15
CA LYS A 380 -38.80 -12.41 9.94
C LYS A 380 -40.31 -12.39 9.78
N ILE A 381 -40.89 -11.19 9.56
CA ILE A 381 -42.35 -11.00 9.37
C ILE A 381 -42.82 -11.62 8.06
N VAL A 382 -41.96 -11.61 7.02
CA VAL A 382 -42.25 -12.14 5.69
C VAL A 382 -41.43 -13.39 5.40
N SER A 383 -41.27 -14.22 6.40
CA SER A 383 -40.47 -15.45 6.27
C SER A 383 -40.95 -16.30 5.09
N GLY A 384 -40.00 -16.62 4.18
CA GLY A 384 -40.28 -17.37 2.97
C GLY A 384 -40.77 -16.56 1.75
N TRP A 385 -40.99 -15.25 1.88
CA TRP A 385 -41.36 -14.40 0.75
C TRP A 385 -40.13 -14.13 -0.15
N ILE A 386 -39.01 -13.81 0.47
CA ILE A 386 -37.80 -13.42 -0.24
C ILE A 386 -37.05 -14.70 -0.63
N PRO A 387 -36.93 -14.97 -1.92
CA PRO A 387 -36.32 -16.23 -2.37
C PRO A 387 -34.82 -16.29 -2.13
N GLN A 388 -34.29 -17.48 -1.99
CA GLN A 388 -32.84 -17.74 -1.88
C GLN A 388 -32.04 -17.20 -3.07
N THR A 389 -32.70 -17.04 -4.23
CA THR A 389 -32.09 -16.57 -5.48
C THR A 389 -31.85 -15.06 -5.53
N THR A 390 -32.12 -14.34 -4.43
CA THR A 390 -31.77 -12.91 -4.30
C THR A 390 -30.29 -12.69 -4.55
N LYS A 391 -29.95 -11.68 -5.37
CA LYS A 391 -28.56 -11.36 -5.72
C LYS A 391 -28.13 -9.94 -5.35
N ASN A 392 -29.10 -9.04 -5.17
CA ASN A 392 -28.79 -7.64 -4.94
C ASN A 392 -29.65 -7.07 -3.83
N LEU A 393 -29.04 -6.17 -3.09
CA LEU A 393 -29.66 -5.32 -2.08
C LEU A 393 -29.32 -3.87 -2.41
N ILE A 394 -30.29 -3.01 -2.54
CA ILE A 394 -30.12 -1.59 -2.79
C ILE A 394 -30.90 -0.78 -1.75
N SER A 395 -30.54 0.47 -1.56
CA SER A 395 -31.18 1.36 -0.60
C SER A 395 -31.48 2.75 -1.18
N SER A 396 -32.47 3.40 -0.59
CA SER A 396 -32.69 4.84 -0.72
C SER A 396 -32.85 5.43 0.68
N PRO A 397 -31.79 6.06 1.22
CA PRO A 397 -31.84 6.70 2.52
C PRO A 397 -32.92 7.79 2.59
N VAL A 398 -33.08 8.57 1.53
CA VAL A 398 -34.07 9.66 1.43
C VAL A 398 -35.49 9.12 1.59
N ASN A 399 -35.79 8.00 0.94
CA ASN A 399 -37.11 7.38 0.96
C ASN A 399 -37.27 6.34 2.10
N SER A 400 -36.26 6.15 2.92
CA SER A 400 -36.22 5.17 4.01
C SER A 400 -36.65 3.77 3.55
N LEU A 401 -36.09 3.32 2.43
CA LEU A 401 -36.40 2.03 1.85
C LEU A 401 -35.15 1.24 1.45
N ILE A 402 -35.29 -0.07 1.50
CA ILE A 402 -34.39 -1.03 0.87
C ILE A 402 -35.16 -1.89 -0.10
N ALA A 403 -34.49 -2.32 -1.17
CA ALA A 403 -35.10 -3.19 -2.17
C ALA A 403 -34.18 -4.35 -2.52
N LEU A 404 -34.77 -5.52 -2.69
CA LEU A 404 -34.08 -6.77 -3.05
C LEU A 404 -34.63 -7.32 -4.33
N TYR A 405 -33.73 -7.78 -5.20
CA TYR A 405 -34.09 -8.49 -6.43
C TYR A 405 -33.03 -9.56 -6.74
N GLY A 406 -33.37 -10.50 -7.60
CA GLY A 406 -32.48 -11.61 -7.89
C GLY A 406 -32.85 -12.36 -9.15
N ASP A 407 -32.32 -13.58 -9.26
CA ASP A 407 -32.59 -14.46 -10.39
C ASP A 407 -33.78 -15.37 -10.14
N ASN A 408 -34.45 -15.73 -11.21
CA ASN A 408 -35.37 -16.85 -11.22
C ASN A 408 -34.62 -18.09 -11.76
N SER A 409 -34.21 -18.96 -10.87
CA SER A 409 -33.41 -20.15 -11.20
C SER A 409 -34.10 -21.18 -12.10
N THR A 410 -35.38 -20.96 -12.42
CA THR A 410 -36.20 -21.93 -13.19
C THR A 410 -36.32 -21.58 -14.68
N THR A 411 -35.82 -20.42 -15.12
CA THR A 411 -35.90 -19.99 -16.51
C THR A 411 -34.51 -19.90 -17.15
N ALA A 412 -34.47 -20.11 -18.48
CA ALA A 412 -33.25 -19.97 -19.28
C ALA A 412 -32.72 -18.53 -19.33
N THR A 413 -33.53 -17.57 -18.97
CA THR A 413 -33.19 -16.14 -18.93
C THR A 413 -32.89 -15.74 -17.48
N PRO A 414 -31.70 -15.20 -17.19
CA PRO A 414 -31.38 -14.68 -15.86
C PRO A 414 -32.31 -13.56 -15.42
N GLY A 415 -32.58 -13.46 -14.15
CA GLY A 415 -33.40 -12.41 -13.56
C GLY A 415 -34.77 -12.89 -13.07
N SER A 416 -35.36 -12.13 -12.17
CA SER A 416 -36.73 -12.31 -11.65
C SER A 416 -37.55 -11.06 -11.97
N PRO A 417 -38.84 -11.18 -12.26
CA PRO A 417 -39.68 -10.01 -12.47
C PRO A 417 -40.00 -9.27 -11.18
N THR A 418 -39.63 -9.79 -10.03
CA THR A 418 -40.10 -9.30 -8.74
C THR A 418 -39.03 -8.53 -7.98
N ILE A 419 -39.41 -7.37 -7.45
CA ILE A 419 -38.66 -6.57 -6.45
C ILE A 419 -39.38 -6.68 -5.11
N TYR A 420 -38.63 -6.99 -4.05
CA TYR A 420 -39.11 -6.99 -2.67
C TYR A 420 -38.64 -5.69 -2.01
N ILE A 421 -39.57 -4.84 -1.57
CA ILE A 421 -39.28 -3.53 -1.01
C ILE A 421 -39.67 -3.53 0.46
N TYR A 422 -38.76 -3.12 1.32
CA TYR A 422 -39.03 -2.82 2.70
C TYR A 422 -38.95 -1.32 2.91
N LYS A 423 -40.07 -0.71 3.35
CA LYS A 423 -40.16 0.72 3.63
C LYS A 423 -40.37 0.94 5.12
N THR A 424 -39.64 1.89 5.67
CA THR A 424 -39.76 2.31 7.08
C THR A 424 -40.20 3.77 7.16
N TYR A 425 -40.92 4.08 8.19
CA TYR A 425 -41.22 5.45 8.59
C TYR A 425 -40.68 5.67 10.00
N ILE A 426 -39.70 6.55 10.12
CA ILE A 426 -38.95 6.80 11.36
C ILE A 426 -39.29 8.21 11.84
N VAL A 427 -39.63 8.33 13.12
CA VAL A 427 -39.83 9.61 13.78
C VAL A 427 -38.86 9.70 14.96
N GLY A 428 -37.87 10.57 14.88
CA GLY A 428 -36.77 10.59 15.81
C GLY A 428 -35.93 9.30 15.70
N GLU A 429 -35.78 8.59 16.80
CA GLU A 429 -35.03 7.29 16.82
C GLU A 429 -35.95 6.06 16.76
N ARG A 430 -37.27 6.27 16.58
CA ARG A 430 -38.26 5.20 16.66
C ARG A 430 -38.88 4.90 15.30
N ILE A 431 -38.88 3.63 14.92
CA ILE A 431 -39.63 3.13 13.77
C ILE A 431 -41.12 3.12 14.15
N VAL A 432 -41.91 3.97 13.50
CA VAL A 432 -43.35 4.10 13.72
C VAL A 432 -44.13 3.17 12.81
N MET A 433 -43.71 3.01 11.56
CA MET A 433 -44.33 2.11 10.59
C MET A 433 -43.24 1.36 9.80
N GLN A 434 -43.55 0.14 9.45
CA GLN A 434 -42.71 -0.69 8.60
C GLN A 434 -43.59 -1.62 7.77
N ALA A 435 -43.25 -1.77 6.48
CA ALA A 435 -44.02 -2.60 5.60
C ALA A 435 -43.12 -3.24 4.52
N TRP A 436 -43.46 -4.48 4.19
CA TRP A 436 -42.92 -5.18 3.03
C TRP A 436 -43.93 -5.09 1.87
N VAL A 437 -43.42 -4.76 0.69
CA VAL A 437 -44.18 -4.68 -0.55
C VAL A 437 -43.49 -5.48 -1.63
N LYS A 438 -44.27 -6.08 -2.50
CA LYS A 438 -43.82 -6.83 -3.66
C LYS A 438 -44.28 -6.12 -4.93
N TRP A 439 -43.30 -5.79 -5.79
CA TRP A 439 -43.59 -5.23 -7.12
C TRP A 439 -43.20 -6.23 -8.19
N ASP A 440 -44.09 -6.50 -9.13
CA ASP A 440 -43.86 -7.35 -10.30
C ASP A 440 -43.74 -6.48 -11.54
N LEU A 441 -42.60 -6.53 -12.22
CA LEU A 441 -42.33 -5.80 -13.45
C LEU A 441 -42.61 -6.68 -14.69
N PRO A 442 -42.84 -6.11 -15.86
CA PRO A 442 -43.23 -6.85 -17.07
C PRO A 442 -42.02 -7.53 -17.76
N GLY A 443 -41.13 -8.14 -17.02
CA GLY A 443 -39.95 -8.84 -17.54
C GLY A 443 -38.93 -9.11 -16.45
N ASN A 444 -37.83 -9.77 -16.81
CA ASN A 444 -36.77 -10.12 -15.89
C ASN A 444 -35.89 -8.93 -15.58
N ILE A 445 -35.73 -8.60 -14.31
CA ILE A 445 -34.95 -7.50 -13.82
C ILE A 445 -33.46 -7.86 -13.93
N GLN A 446 -32.69 -7.05 -14.65
CA GLN A 446 -31.26 -7.21 -14.80
C GLN A 446 -30.49 -6.31 -13.83
N HIS A 447 -30.97 -5.07 -13.66
CA HIS A 447 -30.36 -4.11 -12.75
C HIS A 447 -31.41 -3.14 -12.21
N VAL A 448 -31.26 -2.73 -10.96
CA VAL A 448 -32.06 -1.65 -10.34
C VAL A 448 -31.10 -0.70 -9.64
N SER A 449 -31.33 0.58 -9.83
CA SER A 449 -30.66 1.66 -9.10
C SER A 449 -31.68 2.69 -8.64
N ILE A 450 -31.35 3.40 -7.58
CA ILE A 450 -32.20 4.50 -7.08
C ILE A 450 -31.31 5.74 -7.03
N ASP A 451 -31.78 6.80 -7.68
CA ASP A 451 -31.16 8.12 -7.63
C ASP A 451 -32.20 9.10 -7.06
N ALA A 452 -31.89 9.66 -5.89
CA ALA A 452 -32.80 10.48 -5.11
C ALA A 452 -34.20 9.81 -4.97
N ASP A 453 -35.20 10.35 -5.64
CA ASP A 453 -36.59 9.90 -5.58
C ASP A 453 -37.00 9.02 -6.77
N VAL A 454 -36.10 8.71 -7.68
CA VAL A 454 -36.41 7.93 -8.89
C VAL A 454 -35.72 6.58 -8.84
N MET A 455 -36.50 5.53 -8.95
CA MET A 455 -36.00 4.18 -9.18
C MET A 455 -35.93 3.88 -10.67
N TYR A 456 -34.77 3.47 -11.12
CA TYR A 456 -34.50 3.01 -12.47
C TYR A 456 -34.32 1.50 -12.46
N ALA A 457 -34.93 0.83 -13.43
CA ALA A 457 -34.81 -0.60 -13.62
C ALA A 457 -34.50 -0.95 -15.06
N VAL A 458 -33.53 -1.78 -15.31
CA VAL A 458 -33.29 -2.41 -16.61
C VAL A 458 -33.97 -3.76 -16.59
N VAL A 459 -34.97 -3.90 -17.47
CA VAL A 459 -35.79 -5.13 -17.54
C VAL A 459 -35.61 -5.77 -18.92
N GLU A 460 -35.35 -7.06 -18.91
CA GLU A 460 -35.35 -7.88 -20.13
C GLU A 460 -36.73 -8.46 -20.36
N ASN A 461 -37.31 -8.16 -21.52
CA ASN A 461 -38.58 -8.73 -21.95
C ASN A 461 -38.50 -9.14 -23.42
N SER A 462 -38.68 -10.43 -23.67
CA SER A 462 -38.72 -11.00 -25.03
C SER A 462 -37.44 -10.72 -25.84
N GLY A 463 -36.27 -10.77 -25.20
CA GLY A 463 -34.97 -10.52 -25.83
C GLY A 463 -34.65 -9.05 -26.07
N LYS A 464 -35.39 -8.13 -25.44
CA LYS A 464 -35.13 -6.69 -25.48
C LYS A 464 -34.90 -6.17 -24.07
N TYR A 465 -33.92 -5.26 -23.94
CA TYR A 465 -33.67 -4.55 -22.71
C TYR A 465 -34.39 -3.20 -22.73
N ILE A 466 -35.14 -2.96 -21.67
CA ILE A 466 -35.96 -1.75 -21.52
C ILE A 466 -35.54 -1.06 -20.23
N LEU A 467 -35.24 0.23 -20.34
CA LEU A 467 -35.02 1.07 -19.15
C LEU A 467 -36.36 1.61 -18.68
N CYS A 468 -36.76 1.25 -17.48
CA CYS A 468 -37.96 1.73 -16.81
C CYS A 468 -37.58 2.69 -15.68
N SER A 469 -38.41 3.66 -15.39
CA SER A 469 -38.27 4.54 -14.22
C SER A 469 -39.58 4.74 -13.50
N THR A 470 -39.53 4.92 -12.20
CA THR A 470 -40.72 5.29 -11.40
C THR A 470 -40.31 6.26 -10.30
N ASN A 471 -41.17 7.23 -10.02
CA ASN A 471 -41.02 8.18 -8.94
C ASN A 471 -41.52 7.54 -7.62
N LEU A 472 -40.70 7.58 -6.60
CA LEU A 472 -40.98 6.96 -5.30
C LEU A 472 -41.77 7.87 -4.34
N THR A 473 -41.96 9.14 -4.70
CA THR A 473 -42.63 10.17 -3.90
C THR A 473 -44.02 10.55 -4.43
N GLU A 474 -44.45 9.94 -5.57
CA GLU A 474 -45.78 10.19 -6.09
C GLU A 474 -46.88 9.83 -5.08
N ALA A 475 -47.85 10.74 -4.90
CA ALA A 475 -48.97 10.55 -3.99
C ALA A 475 -49.87 9.40 -4.47
N PRO A 476 -50.39 8.57 -3.55
CA PRO A 476 -51.33 7.50 -3.91
C PRO A 476 -52.58 7.95 -4.67
N GLU A 477 -52.91 9.24 -4.57
CA GLU A 477 -54.05 9.85 -5.26
C GLU A 477 -53.87 9.91 -6.80
N GLU A 478 -52.64 9.84 -7.27
CA GLU A 478 -52.32 9.80 -8.72
C GLU A 478 -52.29 8.38 -9.28
N THR A 479 -52.19 7.37 -8.41
CA THR A 479 -52.34 5.96 -8.77
C THR A 479 -53.81 5.55 -8.77
N ILE A 480 -54.58 6.10 -9.66
CA ILE A 480 -55.96 5.69 -9.79
C ILE A 480 -55.99 4.25 -10.30
N LEU A 481 -56.59 3.40 -9.50
CA LEU A 481 -57.07 2.10 -9.94
C LEU A 481 -58.06 2.34 -11.07
N THR A 482 -57.60 2.27 -12.29
CA THR A 482 -58.52 2.18 -13.44
C THR A 482 -59.21 0.84 -13.32
N THR A 483 -60.41 0.85 -12.81
CA THR A 483 -61.33 -0.27 -12.95
C THR A 483 -61.67 -0.36 -14.44
N SER A 484 -61.05 -1.31 -15.14
CA SER A 484 -61.52 -1.75 -16.44
C SER A 484 -62.62 -2.76 -16.26
#